data_d35f56f72269da88dfd6650aff4376c5
#
_entry.id   d35f56f72269da88dfd6650aff4376c5
#
_cell.length_a   1.000
_cell.length_b   1.000
_cell.length_c   1.000
_cell.angle_alpha   90.00
_cell.angle_beta   90.00
_cell.angle_gamma   90.00
#
_symmetry.space_group_name_H-M   'P 1'
#
loop_
_entity.id
_entity.type
_entity.pdbx_description
1 polymer ?
#
loop_
_entity_poly.entity_id
_entity_poly.type
_entity_poly.pdbx_seq_one_letter_code
_entity_poly.pdbx_strand_id
1 'polypeptide(L)'
;MNHQATDGFFFQHKSAIIKYMIRFGTGGFRGVIGQSFTKENVKKIAQALANVYHQENAKKPICVGYDFRSLSLESSVWISEVLLGNAIPVLLSKEPTPTPTIMEESKRFGNEFGVMITASHNPFNFNGVKIFEKDGMDAEKPLTDRLEKEISSLSGIKECSLEEGKRKGLLKENYPLEDYLNNILSFVHIKKKTPQTKILLDPIYGTGTLTLKKILTSMGFTNINEIHGGRDVKFGGLLPNPTKDNMEKDRAFFLKGKYDIAIGTDSDCDRIAVLDEKGEYVDANEILGALYYYLIAYRGMKGDIVKNIASSDLLDALAHKLGYVCHQVDVGFKNISAAMKEYDALLGGEGSGGLTMRGYIFGKDSTFATALFLEMVANLGKPVSKIIEESNKFAHFDKIVVEDSLSFENTGRPVYW
;
A
#
# COMPACT_ATOMS: atom_id res chain seq x y z
N MET A 1 13.05 76.16 -8.63
CA MET A 1 13.58 75.75 -7.33
C MET A 1 12.52 74.86 -6.71
N ASN A 2 12.78 73.61 -6.66
CA ASN A 2 12.39 72.65 -5.61
C ASN A 2 12.72 71.22 -6.10
N HIS A 3 13.80 70.70 -5.50
CA HIS A 3 14.19 69.30 -5.63
C HIS A 3 13.21 68.47 -4.78
N GLN A 4 12.57 67.50 -5.38
CA GLN A 4 11.93 66.41 -4.65
C GLN A 4 12.81 65.13 -4.79
N ALA A 5 13.29 64.65 -3.64
CA ALA A 5 14.01 63.44 -3.52
C ALA A 5 13.05 62.25 -3.70
N THR A 6 13.46 61.30 -4.53
CA THR A 6 12.81 60.03 -4.72
C THR A 6 13.38 59.04 -3.71
N ASP A 7 12.64 58.78 -2.64
CA ASP A 7 12.92 57.70 -1.72
C ASP A 7 12.65 56.36 -2.35
N GLY A 8 13.70 55.61 -2.66
CA GLY A 8 13.60 54.23 -3.15
C GLY A 8 13.18 53.30 -2.00
N PHE A 9 11.96 52.78 -2.07
CA PHE A 9 11.52 51.69 -1.22
C PHE A 9 12.19 50.39 -1.66
N PHE A 10 13.24 49.99 -0.96
CA PHE A 10 13.78 48.65 -1.02
C PHE A 10 12.79 47.70 -0.31
N PHE A 11 11.97 46.98 -1.06
CA PHE A 11 11.26 45.81 -0.56
C PHE A 11 12.25 44.70 -0.30
N GLN A 12 12.73 44.56 0.93
CA GLN A 12 13.36 43.33 1.39
C GLN A 12 12.30 42.21 1.43
N HIS A 13 12.23 41.42 0.41
CA HIS A 13 11.57 40.11 0.50
C HIS A 13 12.33 39.25 1.49
N LYS A 14 11.91 39.27 2.75
CA LYS A 14 12.16 38.18 3.68
C LYS A 14 11.33 37.01 3.18
N SER A 15 11.92 36.15 2.34
CA SER A 15 11.39 34.82 2.11
C SER A 15 11.40 34.09 3.46
N ALA A 16 10.25 34.04 4.10
CA ALA A 16 10.04 33.15 5.25
C ALA A 16 10.26 31.74 4.69
N ILE A 17 11.41 31.13 5.00
CA ILE A 17 11.63 29.70 4.76
C ILE A 17 10.61 28.99 5.64
N ILE A 18 9.47 28.59 5.05
CA ILE A 18 8.51 27.72 5.71
C ILE A 18 9.25 26.40 5.91
N LYS A 19 9.73 26.18 7.14
CA LYS A 19 10.37 24.93 7.53
C LYS A 19 9.26 23.88 7.59
N TYR A 20 9.08 23.13 6.48
CA TYR A 20 8.14 22.02 6.45
C TYR A 20 8.54 21.01 7.52
N MET A 21 7.71 20.89 8.57
CA MET A 21 7.92 19.86 9.58
C MET A 21 7.63 18.49 8.99
N ILE A 22 8.54 17.53 9.20
CA ILE A 22 8.29 16.12 8.85
C ILE A 22 7.24 15.60 9.83
N ARG A 23 6.12 15.11 9.27
CA ARG A 23 5.01 14.50 10.01
C ARG A 23 4.65 13.17 9.36
N PHE A 24 4.42 12.16 10.20
CA PHE A 24 3.97 10.86 9.76
C PHE A 24 2.44 10.80 9.83
N GLY A 25 1.82 10.52 8.66
CA GLY A 25 0.40 10.18 8.56
C GLY A 25 0.14 8.70 8.79
N THR A 26 -1.08 8.24 8.49
CA THR A 26 -1.48 6.82 8.60
C THR A 26 -0.71 5.89 7.68
N GLY A 27 -0.12 6.37 6.61
CA GLY A 27 0.65 5.59 5.63
C GLY A 27 2.09 6.07 5.47
N GLY A 28 2.74 6.56 6.54
CA GLY A 28 4.12 7.04 6.52
C GLY A 28 4.24 8.55 6.28
N PHE A 29 5.46 9.03 6.05
CA PHE A 29 5.73 10.40 5.61
C PHE A 29 5.48 10.53 4.11
N ARG A 30 4.76 11.56 3.68
CA ARG A 30 4.57 11.89 2.27
C ARG A 30 4.75 13.38 2.05
N GLY A 31 5.37 13.74 0.92
CA GLY A 31 5.66 15.13 0.61
C GLY A 31 5.77 15.39 -0.89
N VAL A 32 5.56 16.65 -1.29
CA VAL A 32 5.80 17.12 -2.65
C VAL A 32 7.30 17.12 -2.91
N ILE A 33 7.71 16.48 -4.02
CA ILE A 33 9.10 16.39 -4.44
C ILE A 33 9.68 17.80 -4.64
N GLY A 34 10.84 18.05 -4.02
CA GLY A 34 11.53 19.35 -4.07
C GLY A 34 11.00 20.39 -3.06
N GLN A 35 9.89 20.08 -2.34
CA GLN A 35 9.36 20.96 -1.29
C GLN A 35 9.54 20.33 0.10
N SER A 36 8.69 19.36 0.45
CA SER A 36 8.77 18.60 1.70
C SER A 36 9.46 17.26 1.54
N PHE A 37 9.36 16.61 0.38
CA PHE A 37 10.15 15.43 0.05
C PHE A 37 11.46 15.86 -0.60
N THR A 38 12.50 15.98 0.23
CA THR A 38 13.85 16.41 -0.16
C THR A 38 14.90 15.42 0.35
N LYS A 39 16.09 15.39 -0.28
CA LYS A 39 17.22 14.57 0.17
C LYS A 39 17.53 14.79 1.66
N GLU A 40 17.49 16.04 2.10
CA GLU A 40 17.74 16.40 3.51
C GLU A 40 16.71 15.76 4.44
N ASN A 41 15.43 15.89 4.13
CA ASN A 41 14.35 15.34 4.97
C ASN A 41 14.35 13.81 4.97
N VAL A 42 14.60 13.17 3.83
CA VAL A 42 14.75 11.71 3.73
C VAL A 42 15.91 11.22 4.61
N LYS A 43 17.07 11.89 4.58
CA LYS A 43 18.20 11.55 5.44
C LYS A 43 17.93 11.79 6.92
N LYS A 44 17.17 12.84 7.28
CA LYS A 44 16.73 13.07 8.67
C LYS A 44 15.86 11.92 9.17
N ILE A 45 14.92 11.45 8.36
CA ILE A 45 14.08 10.28 8.69
C ILE A 45 14.96 9.04 8.91
N ALA A 46 15.92 8.79 8.02
CA ALA A 46 16.84 7.67 8.16
C ALA A 46 17.70 7.73 9.42
N GLN A 47 18.21 8.93 9.78
CA GLN A 47 18.98 9.10 11.00
C GLN A 47 18.12 8.92 12.26
N ALA A 48 16.89 9.42 12.26
CA ALA A 48 15.96 9.19 13.36
C ALA A 48 15.65 7.68 13.53
N LEU A 49 15.43 6.97 12.43
CA LEU A 49 15.25 5.52 12.47
C LEU A 49 16.50 4.80 13.01
N ALA A 50 17.70 5.25 12.61
CA ALA A 50 18.95 4.70 13.13
C ALA A 50 19.10 4.91 14.64
N ASN A 51 18.70 6.09 15.15
CA ASN A 51 18.72 6.36 16.58
C ASN A 51 17.76 5.44 17.34
N VAL A 52 16.54 5.29 16.83
CA VAL A 52 15.52 4.38 17.41
C VAL A 52 15.99 2.94 17.38
N TYR A 53 16.56 2.48 16.26
CA TYR A 53 17.13 1.15 16.13
C TYR A 53 18.15 0.83 17.24
N HIS A 54 19.05 1.76 17.53
CA HIS A 54 20.04 1.60 18.61
C HIS A 54 19.42 1.69 19.99
N GLN A 55 18.43 2.54 20.21
CA GLN A 55 17.71 2.66 21.48
C GLN A 55 16.96 1.37 21.82
N GLU A 56 16.43 0.67 20.82
CA GLU A 56 15.75 -0.62 21.00
C GLU A 56 16.70 -1.81 21.04
N ASN A 57 18.01 -1.59 20.89
CA ASN A 57 19.02 -2.64 20.78
C ASN A 57 18.71 -3.64 19.64
N ALA A 58 18.06 -3.18 18.56
CA ALA A 58 17.77 -3.98 17.39
C ALA A 58 19.06 -4.55 16.77
N LYS A 59 18.99 -5.74 16.17
CA LYS A 59 20.17 -6.46 15.66
C LYS A 59 20.01 -6.92 14.21
N LYS A 60 18.78 -7.04 13.75
CA LYS A 60 18.49 -7.55 12.41
C LYS A 60 18.69 -6.45 11.34
N PRO A 61 18.97 -6.83 10.10
CA PRO A 61 19.06 -5.86 9.01
C PRO A 61 17.75 -5.08 8.84
N ILE A 62 17.85 -3.86 8.29
CA ILE A 62 16.69 -3.13 7.80
C ILE A 62 16.52 -3.43 6.31
N CYS A 63 15.36 -3.96 5.91
CA CYS A 63 14.97 -4.12 4.51
C CYS A 63 14.61 -2.75 3.94
N VAL A 64 15.14 -2.40 2.76
CA VAL A 64 14.87 -1.14 2.07
C VAL A 64 14.43 -1.42 0.65
N GLY A 65 13.20 -1.02 0.31
CA GLY A 65 12.64 -1.13 -1.03
C GLY A 65 12.14 0.22 -1.57
N TYR A 66 11.75 0.22 -2.83
CA TYR A 66 11.27 1.43 -3.53
C TYR A 66 10.36 1.09 -4.70
N ASP A 67 9.44 2.01 -5.02
CA ASP A 67 8.51 1.90 -6.14
C ASP A 67 9.02 2.59 -7.43
N PHE A 68 8.14 2.76 -8.43
CA PHE A 68 8.47 3.37 -9.72
C PHE A 68 8.50 4.92 -9.72
N ARG A 69 8.18 5.57 -8.61
CA ARG A 69 8.12 7.03 -8.55
C ARG A 69 9.47 7.69 -8.78
N SER A 70 9.41 8.96 -9.19
CA SER A 70 10.61 9.79 -9.28
C SER A 70 11.31 9.88 -7.94
N LEU A 71 12.65 9.79 -7.94
CA LEU A 71 13.52 9.81 -6.75
C LEU A 71 13.34 8.62 -5.78
N SER A 72 12.57 7.57 -6.12
CA SER A 72 12.44 6.42 -5.21
C SER A 72 13.76 5.64 -5.08
N LEU A 73 14.44 5.36 -6.19
CA LEU A 73 15.76 4.72 -6.19
C LEU A 73 16.78 5.55 -5.42
N GLU A 74 16.91 6.84 -5.76
CA GLU A 74 17.86 7.73 -5.11
C GLU A 74 17.61 7.83 -3.60
N SER A 75 16.34 7.87 -3.20
CA SER A 75 15.96 7.93 -1.78
C SER A 75 16.27 6.64 -1.04
N SER A 76 16.10 5.48 -1.67
CA SER A 76 16.51 4.20 -1.08
C SER A 76 18.02 4.13 -0.84
N VAL A 77 18.81 4.70 -1.76
CA VAL A 77 20.27 4.86 -1.60
C VAL A 77 20.56 5.80 -0.43
N TRP A 78 19.96 6.99 -0.38
CA TRP A 78 20.21 7.97 0.71
C TRP A 78 19.87 7.40 2.09
N ILE A 79 18.78 6.65 2.21
CA ILE A 79 18.43 5.97 3.47
C ILE A 79 19.48 4.92 3.81
N SER A 80 19.85 4.09 2.85
CA SER A 80 20.85 3.04 3.06
C SER A 80 22.19 3.61 3.50
N GLU A 81 22.67 4.70 2.87
CA GLU A 81 23.91 5.38 3.23
C GLU A 81 23.90 5.87 4.68
N VAL A 82 22.77 6.40 5.16
CA VAL A 82 22.63 6.85 6.55
C VAL A 82 22.60 5.66 7.51
N LEU A 83 21.84 4.61 7.20
CA LEU A 83 21.80 3.41 8.04
C LEU A 83 23.18 2.76 8.16
N LEU A 84 23.89 2.62 7.04
CA LEU A 84 25.26 2.10 7.00
C LEU A 84 26.25 2.99 7.77
N GLY A 85 26.09 4.31 7.72
CA GLY A 85 26.88 5.26 8.50
C GLY A 85 26.68 5.12 10.01
N ASN A 86 25.56 4.56 10.42
CA ASN A 86 25.24 4.20 11.81
C ASN A 86 25.53 2.72 12.12
N ALA A 87 26.32 2.02 11.29
CA ALA A 87 26.68 0.61 11.45
C ALA A 87 25.48 -0.35 11.50
N ILE A 88 24.37 0.00 10.85
CA ILE A 88 23.16 -0.84 10.76
C ILE A 88 23.26 -1.68 9.48
N PRO A 89 23.08 -3.01 9.54
CA PRO A 89 23.03 -3.85 8.36
C PRO A 89 21.79 -3.53 7.51
N VAL A 90 21.94 -3.51 6.19
CA VAL A 90 20.90 -3.17 5.22
C VAL A 90 20.72 -4.30 4.19
N LEU A 91 19.45 -4.67 3.95
CA LEU A 91 19.03 -5.47 2.80
C LEU A 91 18.37 -4.51 1.80
N LEU A 92 19.09 -4.13 0.76
CA LEU A 92 18.61 -3.18 -0.25
C LEU A 92 18.04 -3.95 -1.45
N SER A 93 16.79 -3.66 -1.83
CA SER A 93 16.23 -4.21 -3.07
C SER A 93 16.97 -3.67 -4.29
N LYS A 94 17.43 -4.57 -5.19
CA LYS A 94 18.13 -4.22 -6.43
C LYS A 94 17.22 -3.54 -7.43
N GLU A 95 15.95 -3.93 -7.43
CA GLU A 95 14.94 -3.51 -8.40
C GLU A 95 13.74 -2.91 -7.67
N PRO A 96 12.92 -2.10 -8.34
CA PRO A 96 11.65 -1.65 -7.78
C PRO A 96 10.79 -2.84 -7.37
N THR A 97 10.00 -2.66 -6.31
CA THR A 97 9.20 -3.74 -5.77
C THR A 97 7.88 -3.20 -5.18
N PRO A 98 6.82 -4.00 -5.10
CA PRO A 98 5.61 -3.64 -4.35
C PRO A 98 5.88 -3.43 -2.85
N THR A 99 5.11 -2.56 -2.22
CA THR A 99 5.18 -2.34 -0.76
C THR A 99 5.08 -3.65 0.03
N PRO A 100 4.10 -4.54 -0.23
CA PRO A 100 3.95 -5.78 0.54
C PRO A 100 5.14 -6.74 0.42
N THR A 101 5.95 -6.64 -0.64
CA THR A 101 7.17 -7.45 -0.76
C THR A 101 8.18 -7.15 0.35
N ILE A 102 8.36 -5.88 0.72
CA ILE A 102 9.26 -5.47 1.81
C ILE A 102 8.66 -5.81 3.18
N MET A 103 7.34 -5.73 3.32
CA MET A 103 6.65 -6.16 4.54
C MET A 103 6.83 -7.67 4.76
N GLU A 104 6.66 -8.49 3.70
CA GLU A 104 6.87 -9.93 3.74
C GLU A 104 8.33 -10.27 4.06
N GLU A 105 9.28 -9.63 3.40
CA GLU A 105 10.71 -9.84 3.65
C GLU A 105 11.07 -9.51 5.09
N SER A 106 10.58 -8.40 5.64
CA SER A 106 10.80 -8.00 7.02
C SER A 106 10.23 -9.02 8.00
N LYS A 107 9.01 -9.54 7.74
CA LYS A 107 8.40 -10.61 8.55
C LYS A 107 9.21 -11.91 8.47
N ARG A 108 9.59 -12.34 7.25
CA ARG A 108 10.29 -13.60 7.00
C ARG A 108 11.66 -13.65 7.68
N PHE A 109 12.38 -12.56 7.71
CA PHE A 109 13.67 -12.48 8.41
C PHE A 109 13.54 -12.10 9.90
N GLY A 110 12.33 -11.78 10.35
CA GLY A 110 12.08 -11.32 11.73
C GLY A 110 12.78 -10.00 12.04
N ASN A 111 12.83 -9.11 11.05
CA ASN A 111 13.45 -7.79 11.20
C ASN A 111 12.60 -6.91 12.11
N GLU A 112 13.27 -6.10 12.92
CA GLU A 112 12.60 -5.12 13.78
C GLU A 112 12.04 -3.95 12.97
N PHE A 113 12.69 -3.62 11.83
CA PHE A 113 12.30 -2.51 10.98
C PHE A 113 12.44 -2.84 9.50
N GLY A 114 11.57 -2.20 8.69
CA GLY A 114 11.67 -2.16 7.24
C GLY A 114 11.35 -0.76 6.72
N VAL A 115 11.75 -0.44 5.50
CA VAL A 115 11.54 0.86 4.86
C VAL A 115 11.10 0.67 3.41
N MET A 116 10.05 1.38 3.01
CA MET A 116 9.60 1.46 1.63
C MET A 116 9.52 2.90 1.16
N ILE A 117 10.14 3.20 0.01
CA ILE A 117 10.06 4.51 -0.63
C ILE A 117 8.89 4.50 -1.59
N THR A 118 7.81 5.17 -1.20
CA THR A 118 6.57 5.28 -1.98
C THR A 118 5.68 6.38 -1.42
N ALA A 119 4.80 6.92 -2.25
CA ALA A 119 3.67 7.72 -1.81
C ALA A 119 2.33 7.05 -2.15
N SER A 120 2.32 5.73 -2.43
CA SER A 120 1.13 4.94 -2.75
C SER A 120 0.27 5.65 -3.83
N HIS A 121 -0.97 5.94 -3.57
CA HIS A 121 -1.93 6.54 -4.50
C HIS A 121 -1.83 8.07 -4.67
N ASN A 122 -0.87 8.75 -4.05
CA ASN A 122 -0.70 10.20 -4.22
C ASN A 122 -0.32 10.56 -5.68
N PRO A 123 -0.58 11.80 -6.15
CA PRO A 123 -0.16 12.28 -7.46
C PRO A 123 1.34 12.06 -7.73
N PHE A 124 1.72 12.07 -9.01
CA PHE A 124 3.08 11.75 -9.46
C PHE A 124 4.18 12.64 -8.89
N ASN A 125 3.84 13.87 -8.51
CA ASN A 125 4.75 14.84 -7.91
C ASN A 125 4.98 14.66 -6.40
N PHE A 126 4.42 13.59 -5.80
CA PHE A 126 4.67 13.19 -4.42
C PHE A 126 5.61 11.99 -4.37
N ASN A 127 6.37 11.92 -3.28
CA ASN A 127 6.99 10.69 -2.83
C ASN A 127 6.97 10.62 -1.30
N GLY A 128 7.41 9.50 -0.71
CA GLY A 128 7.30 9.29 0.71
C GLY A 128 8.20 8.20 1.26
N VAL A 129 8.15 8.02 2.56
CA VAL A 129 8.87 6.99 3.32
C VAL A 129 7.86 6.30 4.22
N LYS A 130 7.56 5.03 3.95
CA LYS A 130 6.86 4.14 4.87
C LYS A 130 7.89 3.43 5.75
N ILE A 131 7.60 3.28 7.01
CA ILE A 131 8.40 2.50 7.96
C ILE A 131 7.53 1.36 8.47
N PHE A 132 8.11 0.19 8.52
CA PHE A 132 7.51 -1.02 9.06
C PHE A 132 8.16 -1.39 10.37
N GLU A 133 7.37 -1.94 11.26
CA GLU A 133 7.79 -2.53 12.52
C GLU A 133 7.93 -4.06 12.39
N LYS A 134 8.23 -4.69 13.49
CA LYS A 134 8.28 -6.15 13.61
C LYS A 134 7.05 -6.81 12.97
N ASP A 135 7.27 -7.96 12.36
CA ASP A 135 6.26 -8.71 11.60
C ASP A 135 5.81 -8.02 10.29
N GLY A 136 6.53 -6.98 9.84
CA GLY A 136 6.23 -6.24 8.61
C GLY A 136 4.99 -5.35 8.72
N MET A 137 4.58 -4.98 9.92
CA MET A 137 3.42 -4.09 10.15
C MET A 137 3.77 -2.64 9.86
N ASP A 138 2.77 -1.85 9.43
CA ASP A 138 2.93 -0.39 9.35
C ASP A 138 3.26 0.19 10.73
N ALA A 139 4.20 1.13 10.78
CA ALA A 139 4.62 1.79 12.02
C ALA A 139 3.43 2.39 12.78
N GLU A 140 3.28 1.98 14.03
CA GLU A 140 2.23 2.49 14.91
C GLU A 140 2.56 3.91 15.42
N LYS A 141 1.56 4.55 16.01
CA LYS A 141 1.71 5.91 16.53
C LYS A 141 2.86 6.10 17.53
N PRO A 142 3.11 5.17 18.48
CA PRO A 142 4.24 5.31 19.40
C PRO A 142 5.59 5.41 18.70
N LEU A 143 5.83 4.61 17.64
CA LEU A 143 7.06 4.69 16.88
C LEU A 143 7.14 5.98 16.06
N THR A 144 6.07 6.35 15.36
CA THR A 144 6.07 7.57 14.54
C THR A 144 6.26 8.84 15.39
N ASP A 145 5.67 8.92 16.59
CA ASP A 145 5.88 10.02 17.53
C ASP A 145 7.35 10.10 18.01
N ARG A 146 7.98 8.94 18.26
CA ARG A 146 9.42 8.87 18.61
C ARG A 146 10.29 9.34 17.45
N LEU A 147 10.00 8.90 16.21
CA LEU A 147 10.73 9.35 15.03
C LEU A 147 10.63 10.87 14.83
N GLU A 148 9.44 11.45 14.98
CA GLU A 148 9.25 12.91 14.90
C GLU A 148 10.03 13.66 15.99
N LYS A 149 10.07 13.12 17.20
CA LYS A 149 10.87 13.66 18.30
C LYS A 149 12.37 13.60 18.00
N GLU A 150 12.87 12.45 17.54
CA GLU A 150 14.27 12.28 17.12
C GLU A 150 14.62 13.26 16.00
N ILE A 151 13.79 13.39 14.96
CA ILE A 151 14.01 14.34 13.85
C ILE A 151 14.16 15.77 14.37
N SER A 152 13.36 16.17 15.35
CA SER A 152 13.40 17.53 15.90
C SER A 152 14.66 17.84 16.71
N SER A 153 15.34 16.82 17.21
CA SER A 153 16.53 16.93 18.08
C SER A 153 17.83 16.51 17.41
N LEU A 154 17.82 16.22 16.08
CA LEU A 154 19.02 15.77 15.36
C LEU A 154 20.14 16.81 15.42
N SER A 155 21.31 16.40 15.87
CA SER A 155 22.56 17.19 15.87
C SER A 155 23.43 16.97 14.63
N GLY A 156 23.18 15.90 13.86
CA GLY A 156 23.93 15.56 12.65
C GLY A 156 23.43 14.26 12.03
N ILE A 157 23.94 13.99 10.84
CA ILE A 157 23.64 12.77 10.06
C ILE A 157 24.97 12.06 9.79
N LYS A 158 25.02 10.77 10.06
CA LYS A 158 26.16 9.91 9.73
C LYS A 158 25.91 9.19 8.42
N GLU A 159 26.86 9.19 7.55
CA GLU A 159 26.75 8.56 6.24
C GLU A 159 27.92 7.64 5.94
N CYS A 160 27.68 6.57 5.18
CA CYS A 160 28.67 5.67 4.65
C CYS A 160 28.24 5.26 3.24
N SER A 161 29.13 5.34 2.26
CA SER A 161 28.77 4.97 0.89
C SER A 161 28.37 3.49 0.78
N LEU A 162 27.54 3.16 -0.22
CA LEU A 162 27.15 1.77 -0.48
C LEU A 162 28.37 0.87 -0.69
N GLU A 163 29.38 1.35 -1.40
CA GLU A 163 30.62 0.59 -1.65
C GLU A 163 31.38 0.28 -0.35
N GLU A 164 31.46 1.24 0.54
CA GLU A 164 32.07 1.03 1.84
C GLU A 164 31.23 0.10 2.71
N GLY A 165 29.88 0.23 2.66
CA GLY A 165 28.94 -0.66 3.33
C GLY A 165 29.10 -2.12 2.87
N LYS A 166 29.24 -2.36 1.56
CA LYS A 166 29.55 -3.68 0.99
C LYS A 166 30.88 -4.22 1.51
N ARG A 167 31.93 -3.41 1.49
CA ARG A 167 33.26 -3.80 1.98
C ARG A 167 33.26 -4.16 3.47
N LYS A 168 32.42 -3.50 4.27
CA LYS A 168 32.24 -3.78 5.71
C LYS A 168 31.30 -4.97 5.97
N GLY A 169 30.68 -5.57 4.95
CA GLY A 169 29.71 -6.64 5.09
C GLY A 169 28.38 -6.21 5.69
N LEU A 170 28.09 -4.90 5.70
CA LEU A 170 26.85 -4.33 6.23
C LEU A 170 25.76 -4.17 5.17
N LEU A 171 26.11 -4.13 3.88
CA LEU A 171 25.15 -4.03 2.78
C LEU A 171 25.07 -5.33 2.02
N LYS A 172 23.85 -5.87 1.92
CA LYS A 172 23.50 -6.94 1.00
C LYS A 172 22.40 -6.44 0.06
N GLU A 173 22.57 -6.66 -1.23
CA GLU A 173 21.56 -6.40 -2.24
C GLU A 173 20.87 -7.70 -2.60
N ASN A 174 19.54 -7.67 -2.69
CA ASN A 174 18.72 -8.82 -3.09
C ASN A 174 17.52 -8.35 -3.92
N TYR A 175 16.71 -9.30 -4.37
CA TYR A 175 15.42 -9.03 -5.00
C TYR A 175 14.42 -10.07 -4.50
N PRO A 176 13.60 -9.74 -3.49
CA PRO A 176 12.78 -10.69 -2.76
C PRO A 176 11.49 -11.13 -3.49
N LEU A 177 11.32 -10.75 -4.76
CA LEU A 177 10.05 -10.91 -5.49
C LEU A 177 9.60 -12.39 -5.61
N GLU A 178 10.51 -13.31 -5.89
CA GLU A 178 10.15 -14.73 -6.07
C GLU A 178 9.71 -15.37 -4.74
N ASP A 179 10.43 -15.10 -3.66
CA ASP A 179 10.06 -15.58 -2.33
C ASP A 179 8.68 -15.06 -1.91
N TYR A 180 8.43 -13.79 -2.17
CA TYR A 180 7.13 -13.16 -1.94
C TYR A 180 6.01 -13.82 -2.73
N LEU A 181 6.19 -14.05 -4.04
CA LEU A 181 5.18 -14.71 -4.87
C LEU A 181 4.94 -16.17 -4.43
N ASN A 182 5.99 -16.88 -4.05
CA ASN A 182 5.88 -18.24 -3.53
C ASN A 182 5.14 -18.27 -2.19
N ASN A 183 5.37 -17.28 -1.33
CA ASN A 183 4.60 -17.14 -0.09
C ASN A 183 3.10 -16.94 -0.38
N ILE A 184 2.72 -16.06 -1.33
CA ILE A 184 1.32 -15.91 -1.75
C ILE A 184 0.73 -17.23 -2.24
N LEU A 185 1.44 -17.95 -3.11
CA LEU A 185 0.98 -19.22 -3.66
C LEU A 185 0.74 -20.28 -2.58
N SER A 186 1.43 -20.22 -1.44
CA SER A 186 1.20 -21.14 -0.32
C SER A 186 -0.20 -20.98 0.33
N PHE A 187 -0.83 -19.82 0.14
CA PHE A 187 -2.20 -19.55 0.62
C PHE A 187 -3.28 -19.86 -0.43
N VAL A 188 -2.90 -20.07 -1.69
CA VAL A 188 -3.85 -20.28 -2.80
C VAL A 188 -4.22 -21.76 -2.94
N HIS A 189 -5.52 -22.05 -3.06
CA HIS A 189 -6.07 -23.40 -3.12
C HIS A 189 -7.02 -23.57 -4.31
N ILE A 190 -6.48 -23.59 -5.54
CA ILE A 190 -7.28 -23.86 -6.74
C ILE A 190 -7.61 -25.35 -6.82
N LYS A 191 -8.89 -25.68 -6.75
CA LYS A 191 -9.41 -27.07 -6.80
C LYS A 191 -9.88 -27.50 -8.18
N LYS A 192 -10.24 -26.54 -9.02
CA LYS A 192 -10.74 -26.79 -10.39
C LYS A 192 -9.74 -26.25 -11.41
N LYS A 193 -9.75 -26.84 -12.63
CA LYS A 193 -9.02 -26.22 -13.74
C LYS A 193 -9.46 -24.77 -13.85
N THR A 194 -8.49 -23.88 -13.93
CA THR A 194 -8.75 -22.46 -14.16
C THR A 194 -9.61 -22.30 -15.41
N PRO A 195 -10.74 -21.62 -15.32
CA PRO A 195 -11.57 -21.38 -16.49
C PRO A 195 -10.76 -20.58 -17.53
N GLN A 196 -11.23 -20.60 -18.79
CA GLN A 196 -10.71 -19.72 -19.85
C GLN A 196 -11.03 -18.25 -19.58
N THR A 197 -10.99 -17.87 -18.30
CA THR A 197 -11.31 -16.52 -17.83
C THR A 197 -10.38 -15.52 -18.47
N LYS A 198 -10.96 -14.56 -19.16
CA LYS A 198 -10.24 -13.49 -19.82
C LYS A 198 -10.06 -12.31 -18.87
N ILE A 199 -8.84 -12.09 -18.43
CA ILE A 199 -8.50 -11.13 -17.39
C ILE A 199 -7.83 -9.91 -18.00
N LEU A 200 -8.28 -8.71 -17.61
CA LEU A 200 -7.62 -7.45 -17.88
C LEU A 200 -6.94 -6.97 -16.59
N LEU A 201 -5.65 -6.67 -16.64
CA LEU A 201 -4.89 -6.07 -15.55
C LEU A 201 -4.62 -4.60 -15.85
N ASP A 202 -4.80 -3.76 -14.85
CA ASP A 202 -4.44 -2.34 -14.88
C ASP A 202 -3.62 -1.96 -13.63
N PRO A 203 -2.29 -2.09 -13.67
CA PRO A 203 -1.41 -1.65 -12.60
C PRO A 203 -1.21 -0.12 -12.54
N ILE A 204 -1.85 0.65 -13.39
CA ILE A 204 -1.73 2.12 -13.49
C ILE A 204 -0.25 2.57 -13.45
N TYR A 205 0.59 1.94 -14.29
CA TYR A 205 2.06 2.14 -14.34
C TYR A 205 2.77 1.93 -13.00
N GLY A 206 2.13 1.22 -12.05
CA GLY A 206 2.66 0.89 -10.73
C GLY A 206 3.40 -0.45 -10.68
N THR A 207 3.86 -0.80 -9.49
CA THR A 207 4.65 -2.02 -9.25
C THR A 207 3.84 -3.32 -9.40
N GLY A 208 2.51 -3.24 -9.48
CA GLY A 208 1.64 -4.37 -9.82
C GLY A 208 2.01 -5.06 -11.15
N THR A 209 2.58 -4.34 -12.12
CA THR A 209 3.10 -4.93 -13.37
C THR A 209 4.18 -6.00 -13.14
N LEU A 210 4.88 -5.95 -12.00
CA LEU A 210 5.93 -6.91 -11.66
C LEU A 210 5.37 -8.24 -11.13
N THR A 211 4.16 -8.24 -10.60
CA THR A 211 3.61 -9.34 -9.79
C THR A 211 2.32 -9.93 -10.34
N LEU A 212 1.34 -9.11 -10.75
CA LEU A 212 -0.01 -9.58 -11.07
C LEU A 212 -0.03 -10.65 -12.15
N LYS A 213 0.60 -10.38 -13.30
CA LYS A 213 0.63 -11.37 -14.38
C LYS A 213 1.39 -12.64 -13.99
N LYS A 214 2.48 -12.51 -13.22
CA LYS A 214 3.28 -13.66 -12.78
C LYS A 214 2.48 -14.55 -11.84
N ILE A 215 1.85 -13.98 -10.81
CA ILE A 215 1.09 -14.76 -9.84
C ILE A 215 -0.07 -15.50 -10.51
N LEU A 216 -0.82 -14.83 -11.40
CA LEU A 216 -1.94 -15.44 -12.11
C LEU A 216 -1.50 -16.54 -13.07
N THR A 217 -0.38 -16.35 -13.77
CA THR A 217 0.21 -17.39 -14.62
C THR A 217 0.61 -18.61 -13.79
N SER A 218 1.22 -18.42 -12.63
CA SER A 218 1.57 -19.50 -11.70
C SER A 218 0.33 -20.21 -11.14
N MET A 219 -0.80 -19.53 -11.04
CA MET A 219 -2.11 -20.10 -10.68
C MET A 219 -2.79 -20.85 -11.85
N GLY A 220 -2.22 -20.80 -13.06
CA GLY A 220 -2.72 -21.49 -14.24
C GLY A 220 -3.65 -20.66 -15.13
N PHE A 221 -3.81 -19.36 -14.90
CA PHE A 221 -4.52 -18.48 -15.82
C PHE A 221 -3.64 -18.16 -17.02
N THR A 222 -4.19 -18.28 -18.24
CA THR A 222 -3.44 -18.12 -19.49
C THR A 222 -3.91 -16.96 -20.36
N ASN A 223 -5.15 -16.50 -20.15
CA ASN A 223 -5.74 -15.44 -20.95
C ASN A 223 -5.72 -14.10 -20.20
N ILE A 224 -4.51 -13.53 -20.10
CA ILE A 224 -4.23 -12.33 -19.29
C ILE A 224 -3.68 -11.23 -20.19
N ASN A 225 -4.38 -10.11 -20.26
CA ASN A 225 -3.91 -8.89 -20.91
C ASN A 225 -3.62 -7.83 -19.85
N GLU A 226 -2.68 -6.93 -20.14
CA GLU A 226 -2.31 -5.82 -19.28
C GLU A 226 -2.37 -4.53 -20.08
N ILE A 227 -2.97 -3.49 -19.48
CA ILE A 227 -2.92 -2.09 -19.93
C ILE A 227 -2.19 -1.28 -18.87
N HIS A 228 -1.70 -0.10 -19.23
CA HIS A 228 -0.94 0.79 -18.32
C HIS A 228 0.15 0.04 -17.54
N GLY A 229 0.77 -0.97 -18.20
CA GLY A 229 1.89 -1.72 -17.62
C GLY A 229 3.22 -1.00 -17.75
N GLY A 230 4.22 -1.50 -17.01
CA GLY A 230 5.55 -0.93 -17.01
C GLY A 230 5.66 0.36 -16.19
N ARG A 231 6.82 1.03 -16.33
CA ARG A 231 7.12 2.24 -15.56
C ARG A 231 6.82 3.50 -16.36
N ASP A 232 5.92 4.32 -15.86
CA ASP A 232 5.79 5.74 -16.22
C ASP A 232 5.77 6.57 -14.93
N VAL A 233 6.76 7.43 -14.72
CA VAL A 233 6.88 8.26 -13.52
C VAL A 233 5.75 9.29 -13.35
N LYS A 234 4.98 9.55 -14.40
CA LYS A 234 3.79 10.41 -14.39
C LYS A 234 2.48 9.62 -14.39
N PHE A 235 2.55 8.28 -14.35
CA PHE A 235 1.40 7.38 -14.38
C PHE A 235 0.45 7.62 -15.56
N GLY A 236 0.99 7.94 -16.76
CA GLY A 236 0.18 8.28 -17.93
C GLY A 236 -0.69 9.55 -17.75
N GLY A 237 -0.38 10.37 -16.75
CA GLY A 237 -1.22 11.51 -16.36
C GLY A 237 -2.43 11.13 -15.49
N LEU A 238 -2.55 9.86 -15.10
CA LEU A 238 -3.59 9.37 -14.20
C LEU A 238 -3.22 9.60 -12.73
N LEU A 239 -4.22 9.62 -11.86
CA LEU A 239 -3.99 9.40 -10.43
C LEU A 239 -3.72 7.89 -10.23
N PRO A 240 -2.59 7.46 -9.63
CA PRO A 240 -2.30 6.03 -9.49
C PRO A 240 -3.09 5.39 -8.34
N ASN A 241 -4.39 5.45 -8.44
CA ASN A 241 -5.35 4.92 -7.47
C ASN A 241 -6.50 4.23 -8.23
N PRO A 242 -6.80 2.95 -8.02
CA PRO A 242 -7.80 2.21 -8.74
C PRO A 242 -9.23 2.54 -8.26
N THR A 243 -9.57 3.83 -8.25
CA THR A 243 -10.91 4.32 -7.93
C THR A 243 -11.90 3.95 -9.02
N LYS A 244 -13.19 4.00 -8.69
CA LYS A 244 -14.28 3.81 -9.65
C LYS A 244 -14.06 4.67 -10.91
N ASP A 245 -13.80 5.96 -10.75
CA ASP A 245 -13.59 6.89 -11.87
C ASP A 245 -12.41 6.48 -12.79
N ASN A 246 -11.33 5.94 -12.23
CA ASN A 246 -10.21 5.48 -13.05
C ASN A 246 -10.55 4.17 -13.76
N MET A 247 -11.14 3.20 -13.07
CA MET A 247 -11.53 1.91 -13.66
C MET A 247 -12.60 2.08 -14.75
N GLU A 248 -13.53 3.04 -14.60
CA GLU A 248 -14.56 3.32 -15.59
C GLU A 248 -14.00 3.92 -16.90
N LYS A 249 -12.82 4.56 -16.87
CA LYS A 249 -12.16 5.04 -18.10
C LYS A 249 -11.83 3.89 -19.06
N ASP A 250 -11.51 2.74 -18.52
CA ASP A 250 -11.14 1.55 -19.29
C ASP A 250 -12.34 0.65 -19.64
N ARG A 251 -13.54 0.99 -19.13
CA ARG A 251 -14.75 0.18 -19.29
C ARG A 251 -15.09 -0.09 -20.77
N ALA A 252 -14.93 0.90 -21.63
CA ALA A 252 -15.19 0.72 -23.06
C ALA A 252 -14.22 -0.27 -23.71
N PHE A 253 -12.93 -0.20 -23.33
CA PHE A 253 -11.90 -1.16 -23.77
C PHE A 253 -12.19 -2.56 -23.23
N PHE A 254 -12.53 -2.67 -21.96
CA PHE A 254 -12.91 -3.91 -21.28
C PHE A 254 -14.07 -4.61 -22.00
N LEU A 255 -15.18 -3.92 -22.23
CA LEU A 255 -16.38 -4.47 -22.88
C LEU A 255 -16.12 -4.85 -24.34
N LYS A 256 -15.41 -3.99 -25.12
CA LYS A 256 -15.01 -4.31 -26.51
C LYS A 256 -14.13 -5.56 -26.56
N GLY A 257 -13.23 -5.71 -25.59
CA GLY A 257 -12.35 -6.86 -25.47
C GLY A 257 -13.06 -8.14 -25.00
N LYS A 258 -14.29 -8.04 -24.51
CA LYS A 258 -15.06 -9.16 -23.91
C LYS A 258 -14.26 -9.85 -22.79
N TYR A 259 -13.76 -9.07 -21.85
CA TYR A 259 -13.11 -9.58 -20.66
C TYR A 259 -14.16 -10.04 -19.63
N ASP A 260 -13.79 -11.06 -18.85
CA ASP A 260 -14.66 -11.58 -17.77
C ASP A 260 -14.44 -10.83 -16.46
N ILE A 261 -13.25 -10.23 -16.28
CA ILE A 261 -12.88 -9.51 -15.08
C ILE A 261 -11.75 -8.51 -15.39
N ALA A 262 -11.78 -7.34 -14.78
CA ALA A 262 -10.62 -6.47 -14.71
C ALA A 262 -10.15 -6.30 -13.26
N ILE A 263 -8.84 -6.22 -13.08
CA ILE A 263 -8.17 -6.00 -11.79
C ILE A 263 -7.31 -4.75 -11.90
N GLY A 264 -7.59 -3.76 -11.06
CA GLY A 264 -6.78 -2.55 -10.93
C GLY A 264 -6.01 -2.50 -9.61
N THR A 265 -4.83 -1.86 -9.60
CA THR A 265 -4.06 -1.64 -8.37
C THR A 265 -3.43 -0.25 -8.34
N ASP A 266 -3.09 0.24 -7.15
CA ASP A 266 -2.37 1.51 -6.98
C ASP A 266 -0.86 1.36 -7.23
N SER A 267 -0.12 2.48 -7.16
CA SER A 267 1.27 2.50 -7.62
C SER A 267 2.21 1.58 -6.86
N ASP A 268 1.97 1.32 -5.58
CA ASP A 268 2.78 0.43 -4.74
C ASP A 268 2.12 -0.93 -4.44
N CYS A 269 1.01 -1.21 -5.16
CA CYS A 269 0.34 -2.50 -5.20
C CYS A 269 -0.19 -2.97 -3.84
N ASP A 270 -0.80 -2.04 -3.07
CA ASP A 270 -1.40 -2.36 -1.77
C ASP A 270 -2.95 -2.32 -1.78
N ARG A 271 -3.59 -1.84 -2.89
CA ARG A 271 -5.06 -1.78 -3.04
C ARG A 271 -5.52 -2.52 -4.28
N ILE A 272 -6.65 -3.20 -4.17
CA ILE A 272 -7.33 -3.87 -5.28
C ILE A 272 -8.63 -3.16 -5.66
N ALA A 273 -8.92 -3.10 -6.95
CA ALA A 273 -10.22 -2.80 -7.52
C ALA A 273 -10.59 -3.83 -8.59
N VAL A 274 -11.87 -4.03 -8.79
CA VAL A 274 -12.40 -5.03 -9.71
C VAL A 274 -13.51 -4.44 -10.58
N LEU A 275 -13.52 -4.77 -11.89
CA LEU A 275 -14.73 -4.70 -12.71
C LEU A 275 -15.24 -6.13 -12.90
N ASP A 276 -16.56 -6.32 -12.79
CA ASP A 276 -17.23 -7.58 -13.09
C ASP A 276 -17.35 -7.83 -14.61
N GLU A 277 -17.94 -8.94 -15.01
CA GLU A 277 -18.12 -9.32 -16.43
C GLU A 277 -19.03 -8.36 -17.22
N LYS A 278 -19.76 -7.47 -16.54
CA LYS A 278 -20.59 -6.42 -17.17
C LYS A 278 -19.85 -5.08 -17.26
N GLY A 279 -18.60 -5.04 -16.76
CA GLY A 279 -17.82 -3.82 -16.63
C GLY A 279 -18.32 -2.89 -15.52
N GLU A 280 -19.06 -3.42 -14.55
CA GLU A 280 -19.49 -2.66 -13.38
C GLU A 280 -18.41 -2.72 -12.29
N TYR A 281 -18.19 -1.60 -11.62
CA TYR A 281 -17.24 -1.50 -10.52
C TYR A 281 -17.75 -2.26 -9.29
N VAL A 282 -16.95 -3.19 -8.80
CA VAL A 282 -17.22 -3.92 -7.55
C VAL A 282 -16.60 -3.15 -6.40
N ASP A 283 -17.42 -2.74 -5.45
CA ASP A 283 -16.97 -2.01 -4.27
C ASP A 283 -16.03 -2.84 -3.40
N ALA A 284 -15.03 -2.21 -2.81
CA ALA A 284 -14.04 -2.92 -1.99
C ALA A 284 -14.65 -3.65 -0.79
N ASN A 285 -15.74 -3.14 -0.21
CA ASN A 285 -16.46 -3.83 0.85
C ASN A 285 -17.18 -5.09 0.33
N GLU A 286 -17.65 -5.06 -0.92
CA GLU A 286 -18.24 -6.24 -1.58
C GLU A 286 -17.17 -7.30 -1.87
N ILE A 287 -15.98 -6.88 -2.31
CA ILE A 287 -14.82 -7.78 -2.47
C ILE A 287 -14.47 -8.45 -1.14
N LEU A 288 -14.33 -7.65 -0.09
CA LEU A 288 -13.98 -8.13 1.25
C LEU A 288 -15.06 -9.06 1.81
N GLY A 289 -16.34 -8.71 1.65
CA GLY A 289 -17.48 -9.52 2.08
C GLY A 289 -17.57 -10.85 1.34
N ALA A 290 -17.42 -10.85 0.02
CA ALA A 290 -17.44 -12.06 -0.79
C ALA A 290 -16.27 -12.99 -0.44
N LEU A 291 -15.07 -12.46 -0.22
CA LEU A 291 -13.91 -13.23 0.22
C LEU A 291 -14.13 -13.82 1.61
N TYR A 292 -14.67 -13.05 2.57
CA TYR A 292 -14.96 -13.54 3.89
C TYR A 292 -15.99 -14.69 3.86
N TYR A 293 -17.08 -14.50 3.12
CA TYR A 293 -18.09 -15.54 2.89
C TYR A 293 -17.47 -16.79 2.26
N TYR A 294 -16.66 -16.62 1.21
CA TYR A 294 -15.99 -17.72 0.53
C TYR A 294 -15.05 -18.51 1.47
N LEU A 295 -14.23 -17.81 2.25
CA LEU A 295 -13.27 -18.44 3.15
C LEU A 295 -13.98 -19.32 4.20
N ILE A 296 -15.11 -18.87 4.71
CA ILE A 296 -15.86 -19.63 5.73
C ILE A 296 -16.74 -20.71 5.08
N ALA A 297 -17.62 -20.33 4.15
CA ALA A 297 -18.64 -21.24 3.60
C ALA A 297 -18.05 -22.29 2.64
N TYR A 298 -16.99 -21.97 1.90
CA TYR A 298 -16.46 -22.86 0.87
C TYR A 298 -15.06 -23.42 1.19
N ARG A 299 -14.24 -22.69 1.92
CA ARG A 299 -12.93 -23.19 2.39
C ARG A 299 -13.00 -23.83 3.79
N GLY A 300 -14.10 -23.66 4.52
CA GLY A 300 -14.29 -24.21 5.88
C GLY A 300 -13.39 -23.57 6.93
N MET A 301 -12.85 -22.38 6.65
CA MET A 301 -12.06 -21.62 7.61
C MET A 301 -12.95 -21.05 8.72
N LYS A 302 -12.35 -20.66 9.84
CA LYS A 302 -13.08 -20.12 11.00
C LYS A 302 -12.39 -18.86 11.49
N GLY A 303 -13.16 -17.87 11.94
CA GLY A 303 -12.64 -16.68 12.60
C GLY A 303 -13.40 -15.42 12.25
N ASP A 304 -13.13 -14.39 13.03
CA ASP A 304 -13.73 -13.07 12.96
C ASP A 304 -13.23 -12.26 11.76
N ILE A 305 -13.86 -11.13 11.50
CA ILE A 305 -13.39 -10.14 10.52
C ILE A 305 -13.13 -8.80 11.21
N VAL A 306 -12.14 -8.05 10.70
CA VAL A 306 -11.82 -6.69 11.16
C VAL A 306 -12.09 -5.69 10.04
N LYS A 307 -12.80 -4.61 10.34
CA LYS A 307 -13.04 -3.48 9.43
C LYS A 307 -12.72 -2.15 10.11
N ASN A 308 -12.53 -1.09 9.33
CA ASN A 308 -12.54 0.26 9.91
C ASN A 308 -13.94 0.88 9.91
N ILE A 309 -14.12 1.97 10.67
CA ILE A 309 -15.39 2.68 10.83
C ILE A 309 -15.96 3.22 9.49
N ALA A 310 -15.13 3.43 8.48
CA ALA A 310 -15.55 3.89 7.15
C ALA A 310 -15.98 2.75 6.21
N SER A 311 -15.94 1.50 6.67
CA SER A 311 -16.35 0.33 5.90
C SER A 311 -17.84 0.00 6.08
N SER A 312 -18.39 -0.78 5.13
CA SER A 312 -19.83 -1.12 5.08
C SER A 312 -20.28 -2.02 6.21
N ASP A 313 -21.54 -1.87 6.63
CA ASP A 313 -22.23 -2.78 7.56
C ASP A 313 -22.54 -4.16 6.95
N LEU A 314 -22.28 -4.36 5.65
CA LEU A 314 -22.32 -5.67 5.01
C LEU A 314 -21.46 -6.69 5.77
N LEU A 315 -20.28 -6.24 6.25
CA LEU A 315 -19.32 -7.11 6.95
C LEU A 315 -19.86 -7.54 8.32
N ASP A 316 -20.57 -6.66 9.02
CA ASP A 316 -21.25 -6.99 10.29
C ASP A 316 -22.36 -8.02 10.06
N ALA A 317 -23.19 -7.80 9.04
CA ALA A 317 -24.27 -8.69 8.68
C ALA A 317 -23.76 -10.10 8.30
N LEU A 318 -22.67 -10.17 7.51
CA LEU A 318 -22.03 -11.43 7.14
C LEU A 318 -21.46 -12.15 8.36
N ALA A 319 -20.67 -11.45 9.20
CA ALA A 319 -20.06 -12.04 10.38
C ALA A 319 -21.12 -12.61 11.33
N HIS A 320 -22.15 -11.83 11.63
CA HIS A 320 -23.25 -12.27 12.48
C HIS A 320 -23.95 -13.53 11.93
N LYS A 321 -24.26 -13.57 10.63
CA LYS A 321 -24.90 -14.72 9.98
C LYS A 321 -24.02 -15.96 9.95
N LEU A 322 -22.71 -15.79 9.85
CA LEU A 322 -21.73 -16.87 9.86
C LEU A 322 -21.38 -17.33 11.30
N GLY A 323 -21.89 -16.66 12.33
CA GLY A 323 -21.64 -16.98 13.74
C GLY A 323 -20.31 -16.45 14.27
N TYR A 324 -19.82 -15.35 13.70
CA TYR A 324 -18.57 -14.68 14.08
C TYR A 324 -18.80 -13.20 14.41
N VAL A 325 -17.73 -12.53 14.86
CA VAL A 325 -17.75 -11.10 15.22
C VAL A 325 -17.09 -10.28 14.11
N CYS A 326 -17.66 -9.10 13.83
CA CYS A 326 -17.03 -8.05 13.06
C CYS A 326 -16.47 -7.02 14.04
N HIS A 327 -15.14 -6.93 14.13
CA HIS A 327 -14.46 -5.95 14.98
C HIS A 327 -14.26 -4.65 14.19
N GLN A 328 -14.70 -3.53 14.77
CA GLN A 328 -14.57 -2.22 14.14
C GLN A 328 -13.49 -1.39 14.82
N VAL A 329 -12.61 -0.79 14.02
CA VAL A 329 -11.51 0.07 14.47
C VAL A 329 -11.53 1.43 13.79
N ASP A 330 -10.71 2.37 14.25
CA ASP A 330 -10.51 3.65 13.60
C ASP A 330 -9.86 3.51 12.22
N VAL A 331 -9.99 4.54 11.38
CA VAL A 331 -9.38 4.59 10.04
C VAL A 331 -7.85 4.47 10.13
N GLY A 332 -7.30 3.65 9.24
CA GLY A 332 -5.88 3.36 9.12
C GLY A 332 -5.56 1.89 9.27
N PHE A 333 -4.88 1.32 8.27
CA PHE A 333 -4.68 -0.13 8.19
C PHE A 333 -3.88 -0.69 9.38
N LYS A 334 -3.00 0.11 9.99
CA LYS A 334 -2.31 -0.24 11.24
C LYS A 334 -3.26 -0.64 12.36
N ASN A 335 -4.43 0.00 12.47
CA ASN A 335 -5.44 -0.34 13.47
C ASN A 335 -6.10 -1.69 13.15
N ILE A 336 -6.33 -1.97 11.84
CA ILE A 336 -6.80 -3.28 11.39
C ILE A 336 -5.76 -4.37 11.71
N SER A 337 -4.49 -4.13 11.42
CA SER A 337 -3.40 -5.07 11.70
C SER A 337 -3.30 -5.39 13.19
N ALA A 338 -3.37 -4.38 14.05
CA ALA A 338 -3.35 -4.55 15.49
C ALA A 338 -4.53 -5.38 15.99
N ALA A 339 -5.75 -5.07 15.54
CA ALA A 339 -6.96 -5.81 15.91
C ALA A 339 -6.97 -7.25 15.36
N MET A 340 -6.46 -7.46 14.14
CA MET A 340 -6.31 -8.81 13.61
C MET A 340 -5.40 -9.68 14.46
N LYS A 341 -4.33 -9.10 15.00
CA LYS A 341 -3.42 -9.79 15.91
C LYS A 341 -4.04 -10.03 17.28
N GLU A 342 -4.77 -9.05 17.80
CA GLU A 342 -5.44 -9.13 19.11
C GLU A 342 -6.54 -10.20 19.14
N TYR A 343 -7.39 -10.24 18.11
CA TYR A 343 -8.56 -11.14 18.06
C TYR A 343 -8.31 -12.41 17.26
N ASP A 344 -7.09 -12.65 16.76
CA ASP A 344 -6.77 -13.75 15.83
C ASP A 344 -7.78 -13.83 14.66
N ALA A 345 -8.19 -12.65 14.14
CA ALA A 345 -9.22 -12.56 13.13
C ALA A 345 -8.79 -13.18 11.79
N LEU A 346 -9.76 -13.79 11.07
CA LEU A 346 -9.50 -14.49 9.82
C LEU A 346 -9.12 -13.54 8.68
N LEU A 347 -9.85 -12.43 8.55
CA LEU A 347 -9.72 -11.47 7.46
C LEU A 347 -9.81 -10.06 8.00
N GLY A 348 -9.05 -9.13 7.45
CA GLY A 348 -9.14 -7.72 7.77
C GLY A 348 -9.00 -6.86 6.53
N GLY A 349 -9.77 -5.75 6.44
CA GLY A 349 -9.70 -4.89 5.29
C GLY A 349 -10.40 -3.55 5.45
N GLU A 350 -10.21 -2.69 4.46
CA GLU A 350 -10.77 -1.34 4.37
C GLU A 350 -11.59 -1.15 3.10
N GLY A 351 -12.60 -0.29 3.15
CA GLY A 351 -13.35 0.16 1.97
C GLY A 351 -12.49 0.83 0.89
N SER A 352 -11.22 1.11 1.17
CA SER A 352 -10.25 1.63 0.20
C SER A 352 -9.59 0.57 -0.68
N GLY A 353 -9.90 -0.73 -0.52
CA GLY A 353 -9.37 -1.85 -1.31
C GLY A 353 -8.16 -2.56 -0.72
N GLY A 354 -7.69 -2.17 0.45
CA GLY A 354 -6.62 -2.89 1.17
C GLY A 354 -7.18 -4.03 2.00
N LEU A 355 -6.59 -5.23 1.94
CA LEU A 355 -6.96 -6.36 2.77
C LEU A 355 -5.78 -7.28 3.10
N THR A 356 -5.96 -8.08 4.15
CA THR A 356 -5.03 -9.14 4.56
C THR A 356 -5.77 -10.28 5.27
N MET A 357 -5.09 -11.41 5.44
CA MET A 357 -5.65 -12.63 6.05
C MET A 357 -4.71 -13.15 7.13
N ARG A 358 -5.29 -13.82 8.14
CA ARG A 358 -4.56 -14.50 9.21
C ARG A 358 -3.50 -15.44 8.66
N GLY A 359 -2.31 -15.38 9.25
CA GLY A 359 -1.14 -16.17 8.84
C GLY A 359 -0.31 -15.51 7.73
N TYR A 360 -0.90 -14.62 6.94
CA TYR A 360 -0.20 -13.81 5.95
C TYR A 360 0.52 -12.61 6.61
N ILE A 361 0.94 -11.59 5.85
CA ILE A 361 1.48 -10.35 6.43
C ILE A 361 0.37 -9.54 7.11
N PHE A 362 0.71 -8.76 8.13
CA PHE A 362 -0.21 -7.79 8.75
C PHE A 362 -0.16 -6.45 8.00
N GLY A 363 -0.40 -6.50 6.68
CA GLY A 363 -0.35 -5.34 5.81
C GLY A 363 -1.22 -5.56 4.56
N LYS A 364 -1.55 -4.47 3.90
CA LYS A 364 -2.33 -4.49 2.66
C LYS A 364 -1.49 -5.09 1.53
N ASP A 365 -2.13 -5.93 0.71
CA ASP A 365 -1.47 -6.56 -0.43
C ASP A 365 -2.45 -6.83 -1.56
N SER A 366 -2.32 -6.10 -2.67
CA SER A 366 -3.15 -6.26 -3.84
C SER A 366 -2.83 -7.52 -4.64
N THR A 367 -1.57 -7.96 -4.67
CA THR A 367 -1.20 -9.20 -5.35
C THR A 367 -1.82 -10.40 -4.64
N PHE A 368 -1.75 -10.43 -3.31
CA PHE A 368 -2.41 -11.45 -2.49
C PHE A 368 -3.93 -11.39 -2.63
N ALA A 369 -4.51 -10.19 -2.54
CA ALA A 369 -5.95 -9.99 -2.70
C ALA A 369 -6.44 -10.48 -4.07
N THR A 370 -5.69 -10.18 -5.15
CA THR A 370 -5.96 -10.64 -6.51
C THR A 370 -5.91 -12.17 -6.61
N ALA A 371 -4.88 -12.78 -6.03
CA ALA A 371 -4.72 -14.23 -6.04
C ALA A 371 -5.88 -14.92 -5.31
N LEU A 372 -6.25 -14.42 -4.13
CA LEU A 372 -7.36 -14.97 -3.34
C LEU A 372 -8.72 -14.76 -4.03
N PHE A 373 -8.93 -13.58 -4.64
CA PHE A 373 -10.17 -13.27 -5.35
C PHE A 373 -10.34 -14.17 -6.59
N LEU A 374 -9.29 -14.36 -7.38
CA LEU A 374 -9.36 -15.22 -8.55
C LEU A 374 -9.37 -16.71 -8.20
N GLU A 375 -8.81 -17.12 -7.06
CA GLU A 375 -9.07 -18.46 -6.51
C GLU A 375 -10.57 -18.67 -6.26
N MET A 376 -11.23 -17.70 -5.60
CA MET A 376 -12.67 -17.76 -5.35
C MET A 376 -13.46 -17.87 -6.65
N VAL A 377 -13.17 -17.02 -7.65
CA VAL A 377 -13.84 -17.06 -8.96
C VAL A 377 -13.66 -18.40 -9.64
N ALA A 378 -12.42 -18.93 -9.68
CA ALA A 378 -12.11 -20.22 -10.30
C ALA A 378 -12.82 -21.39 -9.60
N ASN A 379 -12.79 -21.44 -8.27
CA ASN A 379 -13.37 -22.54 -7.51
C ASN A 379 -14.90 -22.54 -7.54
N LEU A 380 -15.53 -21.37 -7.56
CA LEU A 380 -16.99 -21.24 -7.64
C LEU A 380 -17.49 -21.43 -9.09
N GLY A 381 -16.70 -21.06 -10.09
CA GLY A 381 -17.06 -21.17 -11.51
C GLY A 381 -18.27 -20.31 -11.87
N LYS A 382 -18.45 -19.18 -11.23
CA LYS A 382 -19.55 -18.23 -11.41
C LYS A 382 -19.01 -16.87 -11.87
N PRO A 383 -19.79 -16.09 -12.62
CA PRO A 383 -19.48 -14.68 -12.87
C PRO A 383 -19.31 -13.89 -11.57
N VAL A 384 -18.47 -12.85 -11.58
CA VAL A 384 -18.19 -12.02 -10.40
C VAL A 384 -19.48 -11.43 -9.84
N SER A 385 -20.34 -10.85 -10.71
CA SER A 385 -21.62 -10.26 -10.27
C SER A 385 -22.51 -11.25 -9.51
N LYS A 386 -22.47 -12.54 -9.87
CA LYS A 386 -23.25 -13.58 -9.20
C LYS A 386 -22.66 -14.01 -7.86
N ILE A 387 -21.34 -13.97 -7.73
CA ILE A 387 -20.65 -14.24 -6.45
C ILE A 387 -20.99 -13.13 -5.45
N ILE A 388 -20.92 -11.87 -5.88
CA ILE A 388 -21.28 -10.71 -5.05
C ILE A 388 -22.76 -10.76 -4.65
N GLU A 389 -23.67 -11.03 -5.61
CA GLU A 389 -25.10 -11.17 -5.33
C GLU A 389 -25.39 -12.27 -4.31
N GLU A 390 -24.69 -13.39 -4.38
CA GLU A 390 -24.85 -14.52 -3.45
C GLU A 390 -24.45 -14.13 -2.01
N SER A 391 -23.30 -13.47 -1.83
CA SER A 391 -22.86 -13.03 -0.51
C SER A 391 -23.78 -11.98 0.10
N ASN A 392 -24.24 -11.01 -0.70
CA ASN A 392 -25.18 -9.97 -0.26
C ASN A 392 -26.55 -10.58 0.13
N LYS A 393 -27.08 -11.50 -0.68
CA LYS A 393 -28.31 -12.24 -0.33
C LYS A 393 -28.17 -13.07 0.93
N PHE A 394 -27.04 -13.75 1.11
CA PHE A 394 -26.78 -14.50 2.33
C PHE A 394 -26.77 -13.58 3.56
N ALA A 395 -26.18 -12.39 3.45
CA ALA A 395 -26.19 -11.38 4.51
C ALA A 395 -27.59 -10.76 4.76
N HIS A 396 -28.56 -10.91 3.85
CA HIS A 396 -29.81 -10.14 3.77
C HIS A 396 -29.52 -8.62 3.73
N PHE A 397 -28.51 -8.24 2.95
CA PHE A 397 -28.03 -6.87 2.85
C PHE A 397 -28.45 -6.26 1.52
N ASP A 398 -29.25 -5.20 1.60
CA ASP A 398 -29.63 -4.37 0.44
C ASP A 398 -28.72 -3.14 0.42
N LYS A 399 -27.94 -3.01 -0.65
CA LYS A 399 -27.00 -1.90 -0.80
C LYS A 399 -27.76 -0.60 -1.03
N ILE A 400 -27.70 0.30 -0.05
CA ILE A 400 -28.11 1.70 -0.20
C ILE A 400 -26.84 2.54 -0.31
N VAL A 401 -26.62 3.19 -1.45
CA VAL A 401 -25.53 4.14 -1.62
C VAL A 401 -26.05 5.52 -1.30
N VAL A 402 -25.56 6.12 -0.21
CA VAL A 402 -25.78 7.52 0.12
C VAL A 402 -24.49 8.27 -0.20
N GLU A 403 -24.49 9.02 -1.29
CA GLU A 403 -23.40 9.95 -1.59
C GLU A 403 -23.74 11.30 -0.96
N ASP A 404 -23.01 11.70 0.08
CA ASP A 404 -23.07 13.03 0.66
C ASP A 404 -21.77 13.76 0.35
N SER A 405 -21.87 14.91 -0.35
CA SER A 405 -20.72 15.75 -0.68
C SER A 405 -20.68 16.94 0.25
N LEU A 406 -19.72 16.96 1.18
CA LEU A 406 -19.41 18.13 1.97
C LEU A 406 -18.45 19.03 1.18
N SER A 407 -18.92 20.17 0.71
CA SER A 407 -18.05 21.21 0.19
C SER A 407 -17.49 22.04 1.35
N PHE A 408 -16.17 21.98 1.55
CA PHE A 408 -15.49 22.89 2.49
C PHE A 408 -15.10 24.16 1.71
N GLU A 409 -15.53 25.31 2.16
CA GLU A 409 -14.95 26.59 1.71
C GLU A 409 -13.46 26.58 2.06
N ASN A 410 -12.62 26.93 1.10
CA ASN A 410 -11.17 26.96 1.26
C ASN A 410 -10.79 28.07 2.27
N THR A 411 -10.74 27.72 3.54
CA THR A 411 -10.36 28.66 4.64
C THR A 411 -8.87 28.90 4.71
N GLY A 412 -8.07 28.42 3.74
CA GLY A 412 -6.60 28.55 3.73
C GLY A 412 -5.89 27.70 4.78
N ARG A 413 -6.60 26.84 5.49
CA ARG A 413 -6.01 25.88 6.42
C ARG A 413 -5.91 24.52 5.74
N PRO A 414 -4.73 23.86 5.76
CA PRO A 414 -4.61 22.52 5.23
C PRO A 414 -5.48 21.57 6.06
N VAL A 415 -6.40 20.87 5.40
CA VAL A 415 -7.16 19.75 6.01
C VAL A 415 -6.30 18.52 5.82
N TYR A 416 -5.85 17.93 6.91
CA TYR A 416 -5.11 16.66 6.89
C TYR A 416 -6.11 15.52 7.09
N TRP A 417 -6.20 14.66 6.08
CA TRP A 417 -6.90 13.36 6.13
C TRP A 417 -5.91 12.24 6.31
#